data_5f9fe4788bd3cdd99c43f673bd1dafcf
#
_entry.id   5f9fe4788bd3cdd99c43f673bd1dafcf
#
_cell.length_a   1.000
_cell.length_b   1.000
_cell.length_c   1.000
_cell.angle_alpha   90.00
_cell.angle_beta   90.00
_cell.angle_gamma   90.00
#
_symmetry.space_group_name_H-M   'P 1'
#
loop_
_entity.id
_entity.type
_entity.pdbx_description
1 polymer ?
#
loop_
_entity_poly.entity_id
_entity_poly.type
_entity_poly.pdbx_seq_one_letter_code
_entity_poly.pdbx_strand_id
1 'polypeptide(L)'
;MALKVAHDCSDDVPQAHFVFASQHGDIVRTTEMLFDLARQEELSPTVFSMSVLNACAGMYSIAKRDHSPSIAISAGASSFGYGLLEGAFHHLNHPDTPVIYVYVDETPPSIYGDTARMLTRAHAIGVLIADHATVNVSCQMTASASDADSTTAQSVSFMDGLLNHHNAHWEGEGMRWDWTYSER
;
A
#
# COMPACT_ATOMS: atom_id res chain seq x y z
N MET A 1 -1.05 -8.10 9.25
CA MET A 1 0.10 -7.20 9.02
C MET A 1 -0.33 -5.73 8.98
N ALA A 2 -1.28 -5.35 8.14
CA ALA A 2 -1.71 -3.96 7.92
C ALA A 2 -2.02 -3.17 9.20
N LEU A 3 -2.91 -3.68 10.05
CA LEU A 3 -3.30 -2.99 11.29
C LEU A 3 -2.13 -2.76 12.26
N LYS A 4 -1.12 -3.66 12.24
CA LYS A 4 0.06 -3.47 13.08
C LYS A 4 0.88 -2.27 12.61
N VAL A 5 1.24 -2.19 11.32
CA VAL A 5 2.03 -1.05 10.81
C VAL A 5 1.24 0.25 10.87
N ALA A 6 -0.09 0.20 10.69
CA ALA A 6 -0.97 1.34 10.90
C ALA A 6 -0.91 1.85 12.34
N HIS A 7 -0.98 0.94 13.31
CA HIS A 7 -0.88 1.27 14.73
C HIS A 7 0.48 1.87 15.06
N ASP A 8 1.56 1.21 14.63
CA ASP A 8 2.94 1.67 14.89
C ASP A 8 3.18 3.10 14.34
N CYS A 9 2.54 3.47 13.21
CA CYS A 9 2.58 4.81 12.64
C CYS A 9 1.69 5.84 13.35
N SER A 10 0.72 5.39 14.16
CA SER A 10 -0.33 6.25 14.74
C SER A 10 -0.21 6.47 16.24
N ASP A 11 0.86 5.99 16.90
CA ASP A 11 0.96 6.02 18.37
C ASP A 11 0.88 7.43 18.96
N ASP A 12 1.46 8.42 18.28
CA ASP A 12 1.44 9.82 18.70
C ASP A 12 0.51 10.71 17.85
N VAL A 13 -0.34 10.10 16.99
CA VAL A 13 -1.19 10.84 16.06
C VAL A 13 -2.66 10.61 16.40
N PRO A 14 -3.36 11.60 16.99
CA PRO A 14 -4.72 11.44 17.47
C PRO A 14 -5.75 11.33 16.34
N GLN A 15 -5.52 12.01 15.23
CA GLN A 15 -6.35 11.97 14.02
C GLN A 15 -5.47 12.08 12.78
N ALA A 16 -5.73 11.24 11.80
CA ALA A 16 -5.01 11.24 10.54
C ALA A 16 -5.92 10.83 9.40
N HIS A 17 -5.67 11.36 8.21
CA HIS A 17 -6.21 10.76 7.00
C HIS A 17 -5.56 9.39 6.76
N PHE A 18 -6.35 8.40 6.40
CA PHE A 18 -5.85 7.04 6.24
C PHE A 18 -5.88 6.63 4.76
N VAL A 19 -4.70 6.35 4.21
CA VAL A 19 -4.56 5.82 2.85
C VAL A 19 -4.10 4.37 2.93
N PHE A 20 -4.86 3.48 2.35
CA PHE A 20 -4.53 2.06 2.22
C PHE A 20 -4.27 1.71 0.76
N ALA A 21 -3.20 0.98 0.49
CA ALA A 21 -2.96 0.45 -0.84
C ALA A 21 -2.53 -1.01 -0.80
N SER A 22 -2.93 -1.75 -1.83
CA SER A 22 -2.54 -3.14 -2.05
C SER A 22 -2.66 -3.45 -3.53
N GLN A 23 -1.72 -4.21 -4.09
CA GLN A 23 -1.81 -4.66 -5.46
C GLN A 23 -2.90 -5.74 -5.61
N HIS A 24 -2.92 -6.70 -4.70
CA HIS A 24 -3.78 -7.90 -4.80
C HIS A 24 -4.94 -7.90 -3.81
N GLY A 25 -4.95 -6.97 -2.84
CA GLY A 25 -5.92 -6.99 -1.75
C GLY A 25 -5.80 -8.27 -0.91
N ASP A 26 -6.92 -8.78 -0.41
CA ASP A 26 -6.99 -10.07 0.30
C ASP A 26 -7.28 -11.21 -0.70
N ILE A 27 -6.32 -11.43 -1.62
CA ILE A 27 -6.47 -12.40 -2.70
C ILE A 27 -6.55 -13.83 -2.20
N VAL A 28 -5.89 -14.16 -1.09
CA VAL A 28 -5.92 -15.51 -0.50
C VAL A 28 -7.33 -15.83 -0.05
N ARG A 29 -7.94 -14.95 0.77
CA ARG A 29 -9.31 -15.11 1.26
C ARG A 29 -10.33 -15.11 0.11
N THR A 30 -10.15 -14.22 -0.86
CA THR A 30 -11.02 -14.16 -2.03
C THR A 30 -10.97 -15.46 -2.82
N THR A 31 -9.78 -16.06 -2.99
CA THR A 31 -9.61 -17.33 -3.67
C THR A 31 -10.28 -18.49 -2.91
N GLU A 32 -10.15 -18.52 -1.58
CA GLU A 32 -10.84 -19.53 -0.75
C GLU A 32 -12.35 -19.44 -0.91
N MET A 33 -12.94 -18.24 -0.85
CA MET A 33 -14.37 -18.04 -1.09
C MET A 33 -14.81 -18.47 -2.49
N LEU A 34 -13.98 -18.24 -3.53
CA LEU A 34 -14.30 -18.72 -4.88
C LEU A 34 -14.30 -20.24 -4.95
N PHE A 35 -13.41 -20.93 -4.23
CA PHE A 35 -13.44 -22.39 -4.14
C PHE A 35 -14.69 -22.89 -3.39
N ASP A 36 -15.11 -22.24 -2.30
CA ASP A 36 -16.31 -22.60 -1.56
C ASP A 36 -17.55 -22.44 -2.45
N LEU A 37 -17.65 -21.35 -3.22
CA LEU A 37 -18.70 -21.15 -4.21
C LEU A 37 -18.70 -22.24 -5.29
N ALA A 38 -17.52 -22.62 -5.80
CA ALA A 38 -17.43 -23.68 -6.80
C ALA A 38 -17.87 -25.04 -6.27
N ARG A 39 -17.76 -25.28 -4.96
CA ARG A 39 -18.25 -26.48 -4.27
C ARG A 39 -19.72 -26.38 -3.84
N GLN A 40 -20.37 -25.25 -4.11
CA GLN A 40 -21.73 -24.93 -3.64
C GLN A 40 -21.84 -24.87 -2.12
N GLU A 41 -20.76 -24.48 -1.43
CA GLU A 41 -20.74 -24.25 0.00
C GLU A 41 -21.24 -22.83 0.33
N GLU A 42 -21.83 -22.67 1.52
CA GLU A 42 -22.33 -21.38 1.98
C GLU A 42 -21.17 -20.44 2.35
N LEU A 43 -21.21 -19.21 1.85
CA LEU A 43 -20.24 -18.18 2.23
C LEU A 43 -20.61 -17.53 3.57
N SER A 44 -19.63 -17.34 4.42
CA SER A 44 -19.77 -16.54 5.62
C SER A 44 -19.89 -15.05 5.27
N PRO A 45 -20.98 -14.35 5.67
CA PRO A 45 -21.11 -12.91 5.46
C PRO A 45 -19.97 -12.10 6.09
N THR A 46 -19.45 -12.55 7.21
CA THR A 46 -18.30 -11.91 7.89
C THR A 46 -17.03 -12.04 7.07
N VAL A 47 -16.74 -13.23 6.54
CA VAL A 47 -15.57 -13.45 5.68
C VAL A 47 -15.67 -12.59 4.41
N PHE A 48 -16.87 -12.56 3.79
CA PHE A 48 -17.12 -11.72 2.62
C PHE A 48 -16.90 -10.24 2.90
N SER A 49 -17.47 -9.70 4.00
CA SER A 49 -17.31 -8.28 4.35
C SER A 49 -15.86 -7.88 4.63
N MET A 50 -15.01 -8.83 5.01
CA MET A 50 -13.60 -8.60 5.31
C MET A 50 -12.68 -8.78 4.09
N SER A 51 -13.20 -9.23 2.94
CA SER A 51 -12.41 -9.45 1.73
C SER A 51 -12.32 -8.22 0.81
N VAL A 52 -13.09 -7.17 1.09
CA VAL A 52 -13.07 -5.95 0.28
C VAL A 52 -11.83 -5.11 0.58
N LEU A 53 -11.32 -4.39 -0.42
CA LEU A 53 -10.07 -3.65 -0.31
C LEU A 53 -10.05 -2.64 0.86
N ASN A 54 -11.18 -1.98 1.13
CA ASN A 54 -11.29 -0.99 2.21
C ASN A 54 -11.58 -1.59 3.60
N ALA A 55 -11.65 -2.91 3.75
CA ALA A 55 -11.91 -3.55 5.05
C ALA A 55 -10.84 -3.18 6.10
N CYS A 56 -9.57 -3.10 5.69
CA CYS A 56 -8.48 -2.70 6.58
C CYS A 56 -8.69 -1.28 7.13
N ALA A 57 -9.06 -0.32 6.28
CA ALA A 57 -9.34 1.05 6.68
C ALA A 57 -10.54 1.12 7.65
N GLY A 58 -11.61 0.36 7.35
CA GLY A 58 -12.77 0.25 8.25
C GLY A 58 -12.43 -0.31 9.62
N MET A 59 -11.62 -1.38 9.68
CA MET A 59 -11.17 -1.96 10.95
C MET A 59 -10.29 -1.00 11.74
N TYR A 60 -9.38 -0.29 11.08
CA TYR A 60 -8.55 0.71 11.71
C TYR A 60 -9.39 1.82 12.33
N SER A 61 -10.34 2.39 11.56
CA SER A 61 -11.28 3.42 12.03
C SER A 61 -12.05 2.98 13.28
N ILE A 62 -12.60 1.77 13.28
CA ILE A 62 -13.31 1.20 14.43
C ILE A 62 -12.38 1.05 15.64
N ALA A 63 -11.19 0.49 15.45
CA ALA A 63 -10.23 0.22 16.52
C ALA A 63 -9.71 1.51 17.19
N LYS A 64 -9.44 2.52 16.39
CA LYS A 64 -8.97 3.85 16.87
C LYS A 64 -10.10 4.80 17.25
N ARG A 65 -11.36 4.47 16.94
CA ARG A 65 -12.52 5.37 17.05
C ARG A 65 -12.28 6.68 16.29
N ASP A 66 -11.57 6.58 15.17
CA ASP A 66 -11.25 7.68 14.29
C ASP A 66 -12.19 7.66 13.09
N HIS A 67 -12.92 8.75 12.89
CA HIS A 67 -13.86 8.94 11.79
C HIS A 67 -13.28 9.82 10.67
N SER A 68 -11.97 10.03 10.69
CA SER A 68 -11.27 10.76 9.63
C SER A 68 -11.46 10.08 8.27
N PRO A 69 -11.39 10.84 7.18
CA PRO A 69 -11.50 10.29 5.84
C PRO A 69 -10.48 9.18 5.57
N SER A 70 -10.90 8.16 4.85
CA SER A 70 -10.03 7.06 4.43
C SER A 70 -10.26 6.70 2.98
N ILE A 71 -9.20 6.28 2.29
CA ILE A 71 -9.24 5.83 0.91
C ILE A 71 -8.49 4.51 0.76
N ALA A 72 -8.93 3.67 -0.17
CA ALA A 72 -8.25 2.43 -0.52
C ALA A 72 -7.97 2.39 -2.03
N ILE A 73 -6.74 2.05 -2.41
CA ILE A 73 -6.23 2.12 -3.78
C ILE A 73 -5.65 0.76 -4.19
N SER A 74 -5.96 0.37 -5.43
CA SER A 74 -5.28 -0.71 -6.14
C SER A 74 -5.03 -0.26 -7.57
N ALA A 75 -3.79 -0.34 -8.03
CA ALA A 75 -3.33 0.14 -9.33
C ALA A 75 -2.20 -0.75 -9.88
N GLY A 76 -2.45 -2.06 -9.94
CA GLY A 76 -1.47 -3.04 -10.43
C GLY A 76 -0.16 -3.00 -9.65
N ALA A 77 0.94 -3.24 -10.33
CA ALA A 77 2.28 -3.21 -9.74
C ALA A 77 2.71 -1.84 -9.22
N SER A 78 2.03 -0.76 -9.68
CA SER A 78 2.27 0.63 -9.26
C SER A 78 1.43 1.05 -8.03
N SER A 79 0.70 0.12 -7.40
CA SER A 79 -0.20 0.43 -6.26
C SER A 79 0.49 1.15 -5.10
N PHE A 80 1.73 0.78 -4.79
CA PHE A 80 2.49 1.45 -3.74
C PHE A 80 2.73 2.93 -4.06
N GLY A 81 3.22 3.23 -5.25
CA GLY A 81 3.54 4.59 -5.67
C GLY A 81 2.30 5.48 -5.74
N TYR A 82 1.20 4.99 -6.31
CA TYR A 82 -0.05 5.75 -6.37
C TYR A 82 -0.66 5.98 -4.98
N GLY A 83 -0.58 5.01 -4.06
CA GLY A 83 -1.01 5.22 -2.69
C GLY A 83 -0.17 6.26 -1.96
N LEU A 84 1.15 6.26 -2.14
CA LEU A 84 2.05 7.28 -1.58
C LEU A 84 1.75 8.67 -2.16
N LEU A 85 1.50 8.74 -3.47
CA LEU A 85 1.15 9.99 -4.16
C LEU A 85 -0.17 10.56 -3.67
N GLU A 86 -1.19 9.72 -3.48
CA GLU A 86 -2.48 10.13 -2.90
C GLU A 86 -2.29 10.69 -1.50
N GLY A 87 -1.50 10.02 -0.67
CA GLY A 87 -1.17 10.52 0.67
C GLY A 87 -0.48 11.88 0.64
N ALA A 88 0.47 12.07 -0.28
CA ALA A 88 1.17 13.33 -0.47
C ALA A 88 0.21 14.44 -0.94
N PHE A 89 -0.67 14.18 -1.91
CA PHE A 89 -1.67 15.15 -2.37
C PHE A 89 -2.65 15.53 -1.28
N HIS A 90 -3.09 14.55 -0.48
CA HIS A 90 -3.98 14.83 0.62
C HIS A 90 -3.32 15.76 1.65
N HIS A 91 -2.07 15.46 2.04
CA HIS A 91 -1.32 16.29 2.98
C HIS A 91 -1.04 17.69 2.43
N LEU A 92 -0.71 17.83 1.13
CA LEU A 92 -0.52 19.15 0.50
C LEU A 92 -1.79 20.01 0.52
N ASN A 93 -2.96 19.41 0.40
CA ASN A 93 -4.24 20.11 0.46
C ASN A 93 -4.73 20.37 1.90
N HIS A 94 -4.24 19.58 2.86
CA HIS A 94 -4.61 19.65 4.28
C HIS A 94 -3.37 19.51 5.17
N PRO A 95 -2.47 20.53 5.17
CA PRO A 95 -1.17 20.41 5.83
C PRO A 95 -1.25 20.19 7.34
N ASP A 96 -2.30 20.68 7.98
CA ASP A 96 -2.55 20.48 9.41
C ASP A 96 -2.98 19.05 9.76
N THR A 97 -3.27 18.21 8.78
CA THR A 97 -3.73 16.83 8.98
C THR A 97 -2.68 15.87 8.48
N PRO A 98 -2.05 15.09 9.37
CA PRO A 98 -1.11 14.05 8.96
C PRO A 98 -1.84 12.94 8.18
N VAL A 99 -1.08 12.21 7.38
CA VAL A 99 -1.58 11.06 6.64
C VAL A 99 -0.83 9.80 7.07
N ILE A 100 -1.57 8.78 7.44
CA ILE A 100 -1.05 7.44 7.65
C ILE A 100 -1.26 6.66 6.35
N TYR A 101 -0.18 6.39 5.65
CA TYR A 101 -0.17 5.56 4.46
C TYR A 101 0.24 4.13 4.82
N VAL A 102 -0.58 3.16 4.46
CA VAL A 102 -0.33 1.74 4.70
C VAL A 102 -0.40 0.98 3.38
N TYR A 103 0.67 0.28 3.08
CA TYR A 103 0.74 -0.65 1.96
C TYR A 103 0.90 -2.08 2.46
N VAL A 104 0.14 -3.01 1.89
CA VAL A 104 0.24 -4.44 2.20
C VAL A 104 0.06 -5.24 0.94
N ASP A 105 0.92 -6.23 0.76
CA ASP A 105 0.70 -7.26 -0.24
C ASP A 105 1.05 -8.64 0.28
N GLU A 106 0.31 -9.62 -0.23
CA GLU A 106 0.50 -11.04 0.03
C GLU A 106 0.81 -11.76 -1.30
N THR A 107 1.55 -12.85 -1.20
CA THR A 107 1.84 -13.68 -2.37
C THR A 107 0.54 -14.31 -2.88
N PRO A 108 0.15 -14.07 -4.13
CA PRO A 108 -1.03 -14.71 -4.70
C PRO A 108 -0.92 -16.23 -4.69
N PRO A 109 -2.03 -16.96 -4.50
CA PRO A 109 -2.07 -18.40 -4.65
C PRO A 109 -1.57 -18.86 -6.04
N SER A 110 -0.91 -20.02 -6.11
CA SER A 110 -0.29 -20.55 -7.34
C SER A 110 -1.26 -20.77 -8.50
N ILE A 111 -2.56 -20.82 -8.24
CA ILE A 111 -3.60 -20.90 -9.27
C ILE A 111 -3.57 -19.70 -10.24
N TYR A 112 -3.05 -18.55 -9.80
CA TYR A 112 -2.89 -17.35 -10.66
C TYR A 112 -1.59 -17.36 -11.47
N GLY A 113 -0.86 -18.49 -11.47
CA GLY A 113 0.37 -18.66 -12.24
C GLY A 113 1.55 -17.86 -11.68
N ASP A 114 2.50 -17.55 -12.58
CA ASP A 114 3.74 -16.83 -12.23
C ASP A 114 3.55 -15.31 -12.00
N THR A 115 2.34 -14.85 -11.72
CA THR A 115 2.09 -13.45 -11.35
C THR A 115 2.85 -13.05 -10.07
N ALA A 116 3.36 -14.06 -9.35
CA ALA A 116 4.23 -13.91 -8.19
C ALA A 116 5.66 -13.42 -8.50
N ARG A 117 6.01 -13.11 -9.75
CA ARG A 117 7.40 -12.73 -10.10
C ARG A 117 7.92 -11.51 -9.35
N MET A 118 7.02 -10.61 -8.88
CA MET A 118 7.40 -9.39 -8.18
C MET A 118 7.32 -9.49 -6.66
N LEU A 119 6.62 -10.48 -6.10
CA LEU A 119 6.43 -10.62 -4.65
C LEU A 119 7.12 -11.90 -4.16
N THR A 120 8.33 -11.74 -3.71
CA THR A 120 9.06 -12.85 -3.08
C THR A 120 8.56 -13.17 -1.67
N ARG A 121 7.90 -12.23 -0.99
CA ARG A 121 7.39 -12.39 0.40
C ARG A 121 6.24 -11.43 0.67
N ALA A 122 5.25 -11.91 1.43
CA ALA A 122 4.23 -11.04 2.03
C ALA A 122 4.88 -9.98 2.92
N HIS A 123 4.49 -8.71 2.76
CA HIS A 123 5.03 -7.61 3.54
C HIS A 123 4.01 -6.49 3.75
N ALA A 124 4.26 -5.66 4.75
CA ALA A 124 3.50 -4.48 5.05
C ALA A 124 4.42 -3.30 5.37
N ILE A 125 4.07 -2.13 4.89
CA ILE A 125 4.81 -0.87 5.10
C ILE A 125 3.82 0.16 5.62
N GLY A 126 4.21 0.89 6.67
CA GLY A 126 3.52 2.06 7.18
C GLY A 126 4.41 3.29 7.02
N VAL A 127 3.85 4.38 6.52
CA VAL A 127 4.53 5.67 6.36
C VAL A 127 3.65 6.75 6.95
N LEU A 128 4.20 7.57 7.84
CA LEU A 128 3.57 8.79 8.33
C LEU A 128 4.04 9.97 7.47
N ILE A 129 3.10 10.64 6.83
CA ILE A 129 3.35 11.85 6.04
C ILE A 129 2.86 13.04 6.88
N ALA A 130 3.79 13.93 7.26
CA ALA A 130 3.51 15.05 8.14
C ALA A 130 4.57 16.15 7.96
N ASP A 131 4.24 17.39 8.35
CA ASP A 131 5.15 18.54 8.28
C ASP A 131 6.42 18.38 9.12
N HIS A 132 6.36 17.57 10.16
CA HIS A 132 7.51 17.35 11.07
C HIS A 132 8.33 16.10 10.70
N ALA A 133 8.16 15.57 9.48
CA ALA A 133 8.95 14.45 9.00
C ALA A 133 10.44 14.79 8.95
N THR A 134 11.27 13.81 9.27
CA THR A 134 12.75 13.96 9.27
C THR A 134 13.35 13.82 7.87
N VAL A 135 12.61 13.22 6.96
CA VAL A 135 13.04 12.97 5.57
C VAL A 135 12.01 13.56 4.61
N ASN A 136 12.49 14.33 3.64
CA ASN A 136 11.68 14.76 2.52
C ASN A 136 11.88 13.78 1.35
N VAL A 137 10.77 13.42 0.70
CA VAL A 137 10.80 12.57 -0.49
C VAL A 137 10.18 13.34 -1.64
N SER A 138 10.91 13.48 -2.73
CA SER A 138 10.35 13.93 -4.00
C SER A 138 10.20 12.75 -4.96
N CYS A 139 9.11 12.75 -5.72
CA CYS A 139 8.79 11.71 -6.68
C CYS A 139 8.67 12.30 -8.08
N GLN A 140 9.30 11.66 -9.04
CA GLN A 140 9.14 11.98 -10.46
C GLN A 140 8.67 10.72 -11.19
N MET A 141 7.65 10.86 -12.02
CA MET A 141 7.16 9.80 -12.89
C MET A 141 7.39 10.16 -14.35
N THR A 142 7.91 9.22 -15.11
CA THR A 142 8.12 9.36 -16.55
C THR A 142 7.66 8.09 -17.27
N ALA A 143 7.37 8.19 -18.58
CA ALA A 143 7.17 6.99 -19.37
C ALA A 143 8.49 6.19 -19.40
N SER A 144 8.41 4.88 -19.15
CA SER A 144 9.58 4.01 -19.29
C SER A 144 9.92 3.82 -20.77
N ALA A 145 11.20 3.91 -21.08
CA ALA A 145 11.72 3.54 -22.40
C ALA A 145 12.08 2.05 -22.48
N SER A 146 11.98 1.32 -21.37
CA SER A 146 12.31 -0.10 -21.24
C SER A 146 11.05 -0.94 -21.32
N ASP A 147 11.13 -2.04 -22.07
CA ASP A 147 10.10 -3.08 -22.08
C ASP A 147 10.26 -4.07 -20.91
N ALA A 148 11.29 -3.89 -20.08
CA ALA A 148 11.59 -4.77 -18.97
C ALA A 148 11.09 -4.18 -17.64
N ASP A 149 10.16 -4.86 -17.01
CA ASP A 149 9.71 -4.53 -15.67
C ASP A 149 10.79 -4.86 -14.62
N SER A 150 10.84 -4.08 -13.56
CA SER A 150 11.69 -4.37 -12.39
C SER A 150 11.33 -5.72 -11.78
N THR A 151 12.32 -6.48 -11.38
CA THR A 151 12.14 -7.77 -10.69
C THR A 151 11.80 -7.61 -9.21
N THR A 152 11.96 -6.42 -8.67
CA THR A 152 11.72 -6.07 -7.27
C THR A 152 10.40 -5.30 -7.16
N ALA A 153 9.64 -5.55 -6.11
CA ALA A 153 8.41 -4.81 -5.85
C ALA A 153 8.70 -3.31 -5.64
N GLN A 154 7.81 -2.47 -6.12
CA GLN A 154 7.94 -1.01 -6.05
C GLN A 154 8.17 -0.51 -4.62
N SER A 155 7.42 -1.05 -3.67
CA SER A 155 7.52 -0.76 -2.24
C SER A 155 8.90 -1.10 -1.64
N VAL A 156 9.51 -2.19 -2.10
CA VAL A 156 10.84 -2.63 -1.65
C VAL A 156 11.91 -1.69 -2.17
N SER A 157 11.84 -1.30 -3.45
CA SER A 157 12.78 -0.31 -4.04
C SER A 157 12.71 1.04 -3.30
N PHE A 158 11.51 1.51 -3.00
CA PHE A 158 11.31 2.73 -2.21
C PHE A 158 11.94 2.63 -0.82
N MET A 159 11.64 1.55 -0.08
CA MET A 159 12.14 1.36 1.29
C MET A 159 13.65 1.18 1.34
N ASP A 160 14.24 0.52 0.35
CA ASP A 160 15.69 0.39 0.24
C ASP A 160 16.35 1.77 0.12
N GLY A 161 15.86 2.65 -0.75
CA GLY A 161 16.34 4.02 -0.87
C GLY A 161 16.18 4.83 0.42
N LEU A 162 15.00 4.73 1.05
CA LEU A 162 14.70 5.46 2.28
C LEU A 162 15.60 5.04 3.45
N LEU A 163 15.79 3.74 3.65
CA LEU A 163 16.55 3.19 4.79
C LEU A 163 18.07 3.33 4.60
N ASN A 164 18.55 3.32 3.37
CA ASN A 164 19.96 3.41 3.03
C ASN A 164 20.38 4.81 2.57
N HIS A 165 19.48 5.80 2.64
CA HIS A 165 19.74 7.20 2.29
C HIS A 165 20.30 7.41 0.87
N HIS A 166 19.77 6.69 -0.11
CA HIS A 166 20.14 6.85 -1.51
C HIS A 166 18.89 6.96 -2.41
N ASN A 167 19.04 7.64 -3.54
CA ASN A 167 17.96 7.74 -4.52
C ASN A 167 17.59 6.35 -5.06
N ALA A 168 16.30 6.10 -5.18
CA ALA A 168 15.76 4.85 -5.68
C ALA A 168 14.93 5.07 -6.94
N HIS A 169 14.82 4.03 -7.74
CA HIS A 169 13.92 4.02 -8.89
C HIS A 169 13.26 2.65 -9.04
N TRP A 170 12.16 2.65 -9.75
CA TRP A 170 11.44 1.44 -10.12
C TRP A 170 10.80 1.63 -11.50
N GLU A 171 10.78 0.57 -12.30
CA GLU A 171 10.14 0.55 -13.61
C GLU A 171 9.15 -0.61 -13.69
N GLY A 172 7.98 -0.34 -14.22
CA GLY A 172 6.94 -1.34 -14.45
C GLY A 172 5.70 -0.71 -15.08
N GLU A 173 4.94 -1.52 -15.78
CA GLU A 173 3.70 -1.11 -16.44
C GLU A 173 3.88 0.09 -17.38
N GLY A 174 5.04 0.19 -18.05
CA GLY A 174 5.38 1.28 -18.96
C GLY A 174 5.72 2.61 -18.26
N MET A 175 5.88 2.61 -16.95
CA MET A 175 6.21 3.78 -16.14
C MET A 175 7.53 3.59 -15.41
N ARG A 176 8.27 4.69 -15.27
CA ARG A 176 9.42 4.80 -14.41
C ARG A 176 9.11 5.76 -13.27
N TRP A 177 9.40 5.33 -12.06
CA TRP A 177 9.27 6.08 -10.81
C TRP A 177 10.66 6.33 -10.25
N ASP A 178 11.01 7.58 -10.02
CA ASP A 178 12.27 8.01 -9.41
C ASP A 178 11.95 8.72 -8.09
N TRP A 179 12.61 8.29 -7.01
CA TRP A 179 12.49 8.90 -5.68
C TRP A 179 13.83 9.48 -5.25
N THR A 180 13.80 10.73 -4.82
CA THR A 180 14.94 11.44 -4.29
C THR A 180 14.67 11.75 -2.81
N TYR A 181 15.59 11.39 -1.97
CA TYR A 181 15.52 11.57 -0.52
C TYR A 181 16.46 12.67 -0.07
N SER A 182 16.00 13.52 0.86
CA SER A 182 16.82 14.54 1.51
C SER A 182 16.44 14.65 2.98
N GLU A 183 17.44 14.72 3.85
CA GLU A 183 17.23 15.06 5.25
C GLU A 183 16.75 16.51 5.37
N ARG A 184 15.95 16.79 6.41
CA ARG A 184 15.41 18.12 6.67
C ARG A 184 16.30 18.88 7.63
#